data_5e07c3a7bfda1c9a4b34b1dfd318b7b9
#
_entry.id   5e07c3a7bfda1c9a4b34b1dfd318b7b9
#
_cell.length_a   1.000
_cell.length_b   1.000
_cell.length_c   1.000
_cell.angle_alpha   90.00
_cell.angle_beta   90.00
_cell.angle_gamma   90.00
#
_symmetry.space_group_name_H-M   'P 1'
#
loop_
_entity.id
_entity.type
_entity.pdbx_description
1 polymer ?
#
loop_
_entity_poly.entity_id
_entity_poly.type
_entity_poly.pdbx_seq_one_letter_code
_entity_poly.pdbx_strand_id
1 'polypeptide(L)'
;MSEQFDFKINGVVSRRSVLGLFGLGSVALLAGCTSQGSSDNAKTTSDAVSKKLNIVASFYPMYDFAKKVAGDNADVTCLVPAGTEPHDWEPSTKDMKTIQDADILVYNGAGMEHWVEDVLDGLGKESKLVAVEASQGIELRKLDHEDEDHDHESDTEKEHEHEHHHGDTDPHVWLSPVNAIAQMKNICDALSKADAAHKDVYEDNYKKAQANFETLDGEYHKQLDPLSNKTIVVSHEAFGYMCDAYGLKQMPIEGVEADAEPDAQQMKEIADFVKENNVKTIFSEELVSPKVAQAIADATGAKVRELNPLEGLTDEQLKAGEDYVSVMNNNLKELVDALS
;
A
#
# COMPACT_ATOMS: atom_id res chain seq x y z
N MET A 1 -11.49 -33.68 39.32
CA MET A 1 -12.93 -33.63 38.92
C MET A 1 -12.96 -33.06 37.53
N SER A 2 -13.08 -33.95 36.59
CA SER A 2 -13.09 -33.71 35.17
C SER A 2 -14.55 -33.75 34.69
N GLU A 3 -15.03 -32.73 34.04
CA GLU A 3 -16.29 -32.82 33.28
C GLU A 3 -15.98 -32.57 31.82
N GLN A 4 -16.09 -33.67 31.06
CA GLN A 4 -16.16 -33.69 29.62
C GLN A 4 -17.58 -33.35 29.20
N PHE A 5 -17.73 -32.42 28.28
CA PHE A 5 -18.97 -32.24 27.52
C PHE A 5 -18.79 -32.79 26.11
N ASP A 6 -19.42 -33.94 25.88
CA ASP A 6 -19.67 -34.54 24.58
C ASP A 6 -20.82 -33.81 23.85
N PHE A 7 -20.60 -33.34 22.64
CA PHE A 7 -21.63 -32.83 21.76
C PHE A 7 -21.77 -33.75 20.53
N LYS A 8 -22.85 -34.60 20.55
CA LYS A 8 -23.25 -35.44 19.43
C LYS A 8 -23.95 -34.61 18.37
N ILE A 9 -23.43 -34.66 17.13
CA ILE A 9 -24.15 -34.17 15.95
C ILE A 9 -24.78 -35.39 15.23
N ASN A 10 -26.11 -35.49 15.27
CA ASN A 10 -26.88 -36.32 14.37
C ASN A 10 -27.52 -35.42 13.30
N GLY A 11 -27.28 -35.68 12.05
CA GLY A 11 -27.90 -34.97 10.92
C GLY A 11 -27.90 -35.83 9.65
N VAL A 12 -29.02 -36.43 9.38
CA VAL A 12 -29.38 -37.43 8.38
C VAL A 12 -29.21 -36.91 6.95
N VAL A 13 -28.54 -37.71 6.13
CA VAL A 13 -28.45 -37.58 4.67
C VAL A 13 -29.70 -38.14 4.03
N SER A 14 -30.39 -37.34 3.22
CA SER A 14 -31.49 -37.84 2.34
C SER A 14 -31.07 -37.70 0.87
N ARG A 15 -30.81 -38.86 0.23
CA ARG A 15 -30.70 -39.00 -1.22
C ARG A 15 -32.11 -39.23 -1.78
N ARG A 16 -32.52 -38.43 -2.76
CA ARG A 16 -33.62 -38.79 -3.67
C ARG A 16 -33.16 -38.67 -5.11
N SER A 17 -32.95 -39.84 -5.69
CA SER A 17 -32.84 -40.07 -7.13
C SER A 17 -34.27 -40.04 -7.72
N VAL A 18 -34.39 -39.41 -8.90
CA VAL A 18 -35.56 -39.62 -9.79
C VAL A 18 -35.03 -39.91 -11.18
N LEU A 19 -35.23 -41.15 -11.61
CA LEU A 19 -35.19 -41.64 -12.99
C LEU A 19 -36.57 -41.44 -13.64
N GLY A 20 -36.59 -41.16 -14.92
CA GLY A 20 -37.79 -41.26 -15.81
C GLY A 20 -37.42 -40.62 -17.15
N LEU A 21 -37.38 -41.26 -18.14
CA LEU A 21 -37.81 -42.32 -19.00
C LEU A 21 -38.16 -41.75 -20.40
N PHE A 22 -37.48 -42.28 -21.39
CA PHE A 22 -37.74 -42.42 -22.83
C PHE A 22 -38.94 -41.74 -23.49
N GLY A 23 -38.70 -41.18 -24.68
CA GLY A 23 -39.67 -40.88 -25.72
C GLY A 23 -39.02 -40.78 -27.10
N LEU A 24 -39.08 -41.87 -27.87
CA LEU A 24 -38.74 -41.93 -29.31
C LEU A 24 -39.93 -41.38 -30.14
N GLY A 25 -39.63 -40.65 -31.24
CA GLY A 25 -40.65 -40.26 -32.21
C GLY A 25 -40.05 -39.57 -33.44
N SER A 26 -39.66 -40.34 -34.42
CA SER A 26 -39.90 -40.38 -35.88
C SER A 26 -39.77 -39.12 -36.74
N VAL A 27 -38.86 -39.26 -37.65
CA VAL A 27 -38.64 -38.82 -39.02
C VAL A 27 -39.86 -38.28 -39.81
N ALA A 28 -39.68 -37.16 -40.46
CA ALA A 28 -40.29 -36.88 -41.78
C ALA A 28 -39.40 -35.90 -42.56
N LEU A 29 -38.88 -36.40 -43.69
CA LEU A 29 -38.27 -35.64 -44.79
C LEU A 29 -39.38 -35.00 -45.63
N LEU A 30 -39.24 -33.72 -45.99
CA LEU A 30 -39.76 -33.18 -47.25
C LEU A 30 -38.89 -32.03 -47.73
N ALA A 31 -38.45 -32.19 -48.98
CA ALA A 31 -37.69 -31.22 -49.74
C ALA A 31 -38.62 -30.14 -50.34
N GLY A 32 -38.15 -28.92 -50.45
CA GLY A 32 -38.86 -27.85 -51.17
C GLY A 32 -37.98 -26.62 -51.39
N CYS A 33 -37.76 -26.29 -52.64
CA CYS A 33 -36.84 -25.30 -53.18
C CYS A 33 -37.26 -23.84 -53.00
N THR A 34 -36.20 -22.98 -53.08
CA THR A 34 -36.14 -21.63 -53.67
C THR A 34 -36.89 -20.48 -53.05
N SER A 35 -36.17 -19.46 -52.55
CA SER A 35 -35.95 -18.16 -53.19
C SER A 35 -35.29 -17.17 -52.23
N GLN A 36 -34.17 -16.58 -52.71
CA GLN A 36 -33.77 -15.20 -52.66
C GLN A 36 -33.99 -14.34 -51.40
N GLY A 37 -32.88 -13.95 -50.76
CA GLY A 37 -32.63 -12.55 -50.42
C GLY A 37 -33.07 -12.11 -49.02
N SER A 38 -32.16 -12.15 -48.08
CA SER A 38 -31.93 -11.03 -47.13
C SER A 38 -30.65 -11.30 -46.35
N SER A 39 -29.71 -10.40 -46.49
CA SER A 39 -28.47 -10.35 -45.74
C SER A 39 -28.79 -9.96 -44.30
N ASP A 40 -29.10 -10.93 -43.45
CA ASP A 40 -29.01 -10.72 -42.02
C ASP A 40 -27.56 -10.92 -41.60
N ASN A 41 -26.91 -9.78 -41.49
CA ASN A 41 -25.59 -9.63 -40.89
C ASN A 41 -25.69 -10.01 -39.41
N ALA A 42 -25.65 -11.30 -39.15
CA ALA A 42 -25.48 -11.80 -37.76
C ALA A 42 -24.12 -11.26 -37.29
N LYS A 43 -24.19 -10.15 -36.58
CA LYS A 43 -23.12 -9.59 -35.83
C LYS A 43 -22.75 -10.66 -34.75
N THR A 44 -21.81 -11.51 -35.11
CA THR A 44 -21.13 -12.38 -34.14
C THR A 44 -20.40 -11.43 -33.21
N THR A 45 -21.03 -11.05 -32.12
CA THR A 45 -20.31 -10.54 -30.97
C THR A 45 -19.48 -11.72 -30.48
N SER A 46 -18.25 -11.82 -31.01
CA SER A 46 -17.21 -12.53 -30.31
C SER A 46 -16.99 -11.75 -29.01
N ASP A 47 -17.51 -12.26 -27.92
CA ASP A 47 -17.00 -11.96 -26.58
C ASP A 47 -15.55 -12.46 -26.58
N ALA A 48 -14.66 -11.68 -27.17
CA ALA A 48 -13.25 -11.77 -26.85
C ALA A 48 -13.18 -11.34 -25.39
N VAL A 49 -13.08 -12.30 -24.48
CA VAL A 49 -12.67 -12.05 -23.09
C VAL A 49 -11.38 -11.24 -23.21
N SER A 50 -11.46 -9.94 -23.00
CA SER A 50 -10.26 -9.10 -23.02
C SER A 50 -9.37 -9.60 -21.91
N LYS A 51 -8.13 -9.95 -22.23
CA LYS A 51 -7.13 -10.36 -21.24
C LYS A 51 -7.05 -9.22 -20.24
N LYS A 52 -7.29 -9.52 -18.95
CA LYS A 52 -7.10 -8.55 -17.88
C LYS A 52 -5.65 -8.08 -17.86
N LEU A 53 -5.44 -6.81 -17.51
CA LEU A 53 -4.09 -6.31 -17.22
C LEU A 53 -3.51 -7.06 -16.02
N ASN A 54 -2.23 -7.42 -16.13
CA ASN A 54 -1.44 -7.95 -15.03
C ASN A 54 -0.63 -6.79 -14.43
N ILE A 55 -1.01 -6.35 -13.24
CA ILE A 55 -0.40 -5.24 -12.52
C ILE A 55 0.42 -5.81 -11.36
N VAL A 56 1.65 -5.36 -11.26
CA VAL A 56 2.53 -5.62 -10.13
C VAL A 56 2.71 -4.32 -9.36
N ALA A 57 2.46 -4.33 -8.08
CA ALA A 57 2.68 -3.21 -7.17
C ALA A 57 3.86 -3.52 -6.24
N SER A 58 4.70 -2.54 -5.98
CA SER A 58 5.92 -2.70 -5.16
C SER A 58 5.57 -3.16 -3.75
N PHE A 59 4.78 -2.40 -3.03
CA PHE A 59 4.39 -2.68 -1.65
C PHE A 59 2.94 -2.27 -1.37
N TYR A 60 2.49 -2.40 -0.13
CA TYR A 60 1.07 -2.40 0.21
C TYR A 60 0.27 -1.16 -0.24
N PRO A 61 0.66 0.11 0.02
CA PRO A 61 -0.11 1.27 -0.44
C PRO A 61 -0.30 1.27 -1.96
N MET A 62 0.74 0.95 -2.72
CA MET A 62 0.67 0.87 -4.18
C MET A 62 -0.28 -0.23 -4.64
N TYR A 63 -0.28 -1.37 -3.93
CA TYR A 63 -1.23 -2.46 -4.17
C TYR A 63 -2.67 -2.02 -3.88
N ASP A 64 -2.94 -1.41 -2.74
CA ASP A 64 -4.28 -0.96 -2.35
C ASP A 64 -4.82 0.09 -3.32
N PHE A 65 -4.00 1.06 -3.72
CA PHE A 65 -4.36 2.10 -4.68
C PHE A 65 -4.65 1.51 -6.07
N ALA A 66 -3.77 0.63 -6.55
CA ALA A 66 -3.98 -0.06 -7.83
C ALA A 66 -5.26 -0.89 -7.82
N LYS A 67 -5.54 -1.62 -6.72
CA LYS A 67 -6.78 -2.39 -6.54
C LYS A 67 -8.02 -1.51 -6.53
N LYS A 68 -7.97 -0.37 -5.82
CA LYS A 68 -9.09 0.58 -5.75
C LYS A 68 -9.43 1.15 -7.12
N VAL A 69 -8.43 1.43 -7.96
CA VAL A 69 -8.62 1.97 -9.31
C VAL A 69 -9.02 0.86 -10.30
N ALA A 70 -8.32 -0.25 -10.31
CA ALA A 70 -8.54 -1.32 -11.28
C ALA A 70 -9.86 -2.08 -11.06
N GLY A 71 -10.27 -2.25 -9.79
CA GLY A 71 -11.38 -3.12 -9.43
C GLY A 71 -11.16 -4.55 -9.93
N ASP A 72 -12.19 -5.13 -10.54
CA ASP A 72 -12.14 -6.50 -11.09
C ASP A 72 -11.58 -6.58 -12.53
N ASN A 73 -11.15 -5.44 -13.12
CA ASN A 73 -10.72 -5.40 -14.53
C ASN A 73 -9.23 -5.68 -14.72
N ALA A 74 -8.45 -5.77 -13.63
CA ALA A 74 -7.07 -6.19 -13.65
C ALA A 74 -6.76 -7.16 -12.51
N ASP A 75 -5.71 -7.95 -12.69
CA ASP A 75 -5.14 -8.77 -11.64
C ASP A 75 -3.95 -7.99 -11.03
N VAL A 76 -4.01 -7.71 -9.74
CA VAL A 76 -2.99 -6.91 -9.02
C VAL A 76 -2.26 -7.82 -8.03
N THR A 77 -0.94 -7.81 -8.11
CA THR A 77 -0.03 -8.55 -7.22
C THR A 77 0.83 -7.58 -6.44
N CYS A 78 0.93 -7.75 -5.12
CA CYS A 78 1.89 -7.06 -4.27
C CYS A 78 3.21 -7.84 -4.24
N LEU A 79 4.37 -7.17 -4.41
CA LEU A 79 5.67 -7.84 -4.35
C LEU A 79 6.12 -8.07 -2.91
N VAL A 80 6.13 -7.00 -2.10
CA VAL A 80 6.49 -7.12 -0.69
C VAL A 80 5.41 -7.95 0.02
N PRO A 81 5.80 -9.07 0.67
CA PRO A 81 4.85 -9.94 1.36
C PRO A 81 4.22 -9.25 2.59
N ALA A 82 3.03 -9.71 2.98
CA ALA A 82 2.40 -9.27 4.22
C ALA A 82 3.33 -9.44 5.43
N GLY A 83 3.37 -8.47 6.32
CA GLY A 83 4.18 -8.48 7.52
C GLY A 83 5.69 -8.28 7.30
N THR A 84 6.09 -7.83 6.11
CA THR A 84 7.48 -7.54 5.75
C THR A 84 7.67 -6.04 5.65
N GLU A 85 8.73 -5.54 6.25
CA GLU A 85 9.18 -4.17 6.17
C GLU A 85 9.70 -3.90 4.75
N PRO A 86 9.27 -2.80 4.04
CA PRO A 86 9.59 -2.62 2.63
C PRO A 86 10.88 -1.88 2.32
N HIS A 87 11.47 -1.09 3.24
CA HIS A 87 12.64 -0.26 2.96
C HIS A 87 13.86 -1.09 2.52
N ASP A 88 14.17 -2.16 3.24
CA ASP A 88 15.27 -3.08 2.94
C ASP A 88 14.90 -4.25 2.01
N TRP A 89 13.64 -4.27 1.53
CA TRP A 89 13.20 -5.39 0.71
C TRP A 89 13.76 -5.34 -0.70
N GLU A 90 14.27 -6.49 -1.15
CA GLU A 90 14.82 -6.67 -2.49
C GLU A 90 14.10 -7.79 -3.27
N PRO A 91 13.86 -7.61 -4.59
CA PRO A 91 13.18 -8.62 -5.38
C PRO A 91 14.03 -9.88 -5.59
N SER A 92 13.48 -11.04 -5.23
CA SER A 92 14.07 -12.33 -5.56
C SER A 92 14.02 -12.61 -7.07
N THR A 93 14.73 -13.65 -7.51
CA THR A 93 14.65 -14.13 -8.91
C THR A 93 13.21 -14.44 -9.35
N LYS A 94 12.35 -14.88 -8.43
CA LYS A 94 10.93 -15.13 -8.69
C LYS A 94 10.18 -13.83 -8.92
N ASP A 95 10.48 -12.83 -8.10
CA ASP A 95 9.83 -11.51 -8.20
C ASP A 95 10.26 -10.79 -9.47
N MET A 96 11.54 -10.87 -9.84
CA MET A 96 12.06 -10.40 -11.13
C MET A 96 11.29 -11.00 -12.31
N LYS A 97 10.99 -12.31 -12.25
CA LYS A 97 10.17 -12.94 -13.28
C LYS A 97 8.73 -12.41 -13.26
N THR A 98 8.15 -12.19 -12.10
CA THR A 98 6.80 -11.64 -11.94
C THR A 98 6.72 -10.24 -12.56
N ILE A 99 7.72 -9.39 -12.31
CA ILE A 99 7.84 -8.05 -12.91
C ILE A 99 7.97 -8.14 -14.44
N GLN A 100 8.83 -9.03 -14.93
CA GLN A 100 9.05 -9.22 -16.38
C GLN A 100 7.78 -9.67 -17.11
N ASP A 101 6.93 -10.48 -16.47
CA ASP A 101 5.70 -11.02 -17.04
C ASP A 101 4.50 -10.04 -16.86
N ALA A 102 4.68 -8.91 -16.17
CA ALA A 102 3.65 -7.90 -15.93
C ALA A 102 3.41 -6.97 -17.14
N ASP A 103 2.21 -6.44 -17.22
CA ASP A 103 1.88 -5.36 -18.16
C ASP A 103 2.24 -3.98 -17.55
N ILE A 104 2.08 -3.83 -16.21
CA ILE A 104 2.35 -2.58 -15.49
C ILE A 104 3.07 -2.89 -14.16
N LEU A 105 4.09 -2.10 -13.83
CA LEU A 105 4.69 -2.00 -12.50
C LEU A 105 4.28 -0.66 -11.89
N VAL A 106 3.63 -0.69 -10.74
CA VAL A 106 3.30 0.49 -9.93
C VAL A 106 4.23 0.53 -8.73
N TYR A 107 4.95 1.63 -8.56
CA TYR A 107 5.86 1.85 -7.45
C TYR A 107 5.68 3.28 -6.90
N ASN A 108 6.09 3.51 -5.66
CA ASN A 108 5.94 4.81 -5.01
C ASN A 108 6.87 5.85 -5.65
N GLY A 109 8.13 5.52 -5.83
CA GLY A 109 9.18 6.49 -6.14
C GLY A 109 9.62 7.25 -4.89
N ALA A 110 10.11 8.48 -5.07
CA ALA A 110 10.61 9.33 -3.97
C ALA A 110 11.71 8.68 -3.11
N GLY A 111 12.42 7.69 -3.65
CA GLY A 111 13.49 6.99 -2.95
C GLY A 111 13.05 5.75 -2.16
N MET A 112 11.77 5.36 -2.19
CA MET A 112 11.27 4.20 -1.43
C MET A 112 11.81 2.86 -1.94
N GLU A 113 11.79 2.66 -3.25
CA GLU A 113 12.21 1.41 -3.86
C GLU A 113 13.56 1.58 -4.58
N HIS A 114 14.65 1.39 -3.87
CA HIS A 114 16.02 1.54 -4.40
C HIS A 114 16.34 0.60 -5.58
N TRP A 115 15.68 -0.57 -5.61
CA TRP A 115 15.88 -1.61 -6.62
C TRP A 115 15.21 -1.32 -7.98
N VAL A 116 14.28 -0.37 -8.07
CA VAL A 116 13.44 -0.18 -9.27
C VAL A 116 14.26 0.27 -10.48
N GLU A 117 15.19 1.21 -10.32
CA GLU A 117 16.03 1.68 -11.44
C GLU A 117 16.83 0.54 -12.06
N ASP A 118 17.53 -0.25 -11.22
CA ASP A 118 18.33 -1.39 -11.68
C ASP A 118 17.48 -2.45 -12.39
N VAL A 119 16.28 -2.71 -11.88
CA VAL A 119 15.33 -3.64 -12.50
C VAL A 119 14.89 -3.14 -13.87
N LEU A 120 14.49 -1.89 -13.99
CA LEU A 120 14.05 -1.30 -15.26
C LEU A 120 15.16 -1.26 -16.30
N ASP A 121 16.38 -0.93 -15.90
CA ASP A 121 17.57 -0.96 -16.76
C ASP A 121 17.90 -2.39 -17.20
N GLY A 122 17.79 -3.35 -16.29
CA GLY A 122 18.02 -4.79 -16.56
C GLY A 122 17.02 -5.40 -17.55
N LEU A 123 15.78 -4.93 -17.58
CA LEU A 123 14.76 -5.39 -18.52
C LEU A 123 15.05 -4.95 -19.97
N GLY A 124 15.80 -3.86 -20.13
CA GLY A 124 16.23 -3.35 -21.43
C GLY A 124 15.11 -2.74 -22.28
N LYS A 125 15.49 -2.17 -23.42
CA LYS A 125 14.60 -1.35 -24.29
C LYS A 125 13.49 -2.13 -25.01
N GLU A 126 13.57 -3.44 -25.06
CA GLU A 126 12.57 -4.31 -25.71
C GLU A 126 11.42 -4.68 -24.75
N SER A 127 11.52 -4.34 -23.46
CA SER A 127 10.47 -4.57 -22.49
C SER A 127 9.21 -3.77 -22.84
N LYS A 128 8.06 -4.42 -22.65
CA LYS A 128 6.73 -3.78 -22.82
C LYS A 128 6.13 -3.33 -21.49
N LEU A 129 6.83 -3.58 -20.39
CA LEU A 129 6.42 -3.17 -19.06
C LEU A 129 6.24 -1.64 -19.02
N VAL A 130 5.11 -1.20 -18.50
CA VAL A 130 4.87 0.21 -18.22
C VAL A 130 5.18 0.44 -16.74
N ALA A 131 6.24 1.18 -16.46
CA ALA A 131 6.57 1.62 -15.11
C ALA A 131 5.77 2.89 -14.76
N VAL A 132 5.12 2.88 -13.60
CA VAL A 132 4.28 3.96 -13.09
C VAL A 132 4.81 4.39 -11.73
N GLU A 133 5.53 5.50 -11.70
CA GLU A 133 5.90 6.18 -10.48
C GLU A 133 4.68 6.92 -9.93
N ALA A 134 4.16 6.44 -8.80
CA ALA A 134 2.92 6.96 -8.25
C ALA A 134 3.10 8.38 -7.68
N SER A 135 4.26 8.72 -7.14
CA SER A 135 4.55 10.06 -6.61
C SER A 135 4.89 11.11 -7.68
N GLN A 136 4.90 10.74 -8.97
CA GLN A 136 5.26 11.67 -10.03
C GLN A 136 4.43 12.97 -9.97
N GLY A 137 5.11 14.12 -9.93
CA GLY A 137 4.49 15.45 -9.92
C GLY A 137 3.95 15.90 -8.56
N ILE A 138 4.12 15.13 -7.51
CA ILE A 138 3.87 15.53 -6.12
C ILE A 138 5.08 16.30 -5.60
N GLU A 139 4.87 17.36 -4.84
CA GLU A 139 5.94 18.08 -4.15
C GLU A 139 6.53 17.19 -3.04
N LEU A 140 7.79 16.82 -3.20
CA LEU A 140 8.46 15.93 -2.25
C LEU A 140 9.02 16.72 -1.07
N ARG A 141 8.78 16.20 0.12
CA ARG A 141 9.34 16.69 1.37
C ARG A 141 10.83 16.35 1.41
N LYS A 142 11.66 17.36 1.71
CA LYS A 142 13.09 17.13 1.94
C LYS A 142 13.34 16.70 3.37
N LEU A 143 14.32 15.83 3.54
CA LEU A 143 14.85 15.48 4.85
C LEU A 143 15.78 16.59 5.31
N ASP A 144 15.61 17.03 6.55
CA ASP A 144 16.53 17.97 7.19
C ASP A 144 17.77 17.17 7.66
N HIS A 145 18.80 17.09 6.80
CA HIS A 145 20.09 16.64 7.26
C HIS A 145 20.66 17.77 8.14
N GLU A 146 20.79 17.52 9.45
CA GLU A 146 21.62 18.39 10.28
C GLU A 146 23.05 18.26 9.71
N ASP A 147 23.52 19.34 9.05
CA ASP A 147 24.90 19.46 8.59
C ASP A 147 25.83 19.36 9.82
N GLU A 148 26.25 18.17 10.19
CA GLU A 148 27.44 18.01 11.03
C GLU A 148 28.63 18.47 10.19
N ASP A 149 29.01 19.76 10.34
CA ASP A 149 30.22 20.36 9.81
C ASP A 149 31.45 19.59 10.32
N HIS A 150 31.74 18.46 9.69
CA HIS A 150 33.04 17.82 9.78
C HIS A 150 33.94 18.36 8.66
N ASP A 151 34.61 19.50 8.95
CA ASP A 151 35.79 19.94 8.24
C ASP A 151 36.85 18.83 8.20
N HIS A 152 36.84 18.01 7.16
CA HIS A 152 37.93 17.14 6.79
C HIS A 152 38.43 17.44 5.40
N GLU A 153 39.39 18.44 5.37
CA GLU A 153 40.37 18.49 4.32
C GLU A 153 41.23 17.22 4.34
N SER A 154 41.03 16.32 3.39
CA SER A 154 42.16 15.53 2.86
C SER A 154 41.78 14.86 1.53
N ASP A 155 42.44 15.35 0.47
CA ASP A 155 42.64 14.66 -0.80
C ASP A 155 43.13 13.23 -0.60
N THR A 156 42.32 12.24 -1.05
CA THR A 156 42.84 10.97 -1.58
C THR A 156 41.76 10.31 -2.43
N GLU A 157 42.11 10.12 -3.71
CA GLU A 157 41.37 9.28 -4.63
C GLU A 157 41.08 7.91 -4.00
N LYS A 158 39.82 7.55 -3.85
CA LYS A 158 39.36 6.20 -3.53
C LYS A 158 38.27 5.77 -4.50
N GLU A 159 38.44 4.54 -4.90
CA GLU A 159 37.59 3.73 -5.77
C GLU A 159 36.10 3.81 -5.36
N HIS A 160 35.23 3.82 -6.35
CA HIS A 160 33.79 3.84 -6.20
C HIS A 160 33.32 2.56 -5.47
N GLU A 161 33.19 2.64 -4.17
CA GLU A 161 32.21 1.83 -3.45
C GLU A 161 30.86 2.51 -3.66
N HIS A 162 29.86 1.74 -4.09
CA HIS A 162 28.48 2.18 -4.18
C HIS A 162 27.97 2.39 -2.74
N GLU A 163 28.24 3.58 -2.18
CA GLU A 163 27.48 4.02 -1.03
C GLU A 163 26.06 4.30 -1.54
N HIS A 164 25.10 3.58 -1.03
CA HIS A 164 23.69 3.88 -1.21
C HIS A 164 23.44 5.24 -0.55
N HIS A 165 23.45 6.30 -1.34
CA HIS A 165 22.97 7.60 -0.90
C HIS A 165 21.48 7.46 -0.67
N HIS A 166 21.09 7.37 0.58
CA HIS A 166 19.71 7.55 1.01
C HIS A 166 19.25 8.90 0.46
N GLY A 167 18.10 8.93 -0.24
CA GLY A 167 17.68 10.11 -0.97
C GLY A 167 17.44 11.30 -0.04
N ASP A 168 17.70 12.51 -0.52
CA ASP A 168 17.43 13.76 0.21
C ASP A 168 15.93 14.02 0.47
N THR A 169 15.06 13.04 0.23
CA THR A 169 13.60 13.18 0.26
C THR A 169 12.93 12.12 1.12
N ASP A 170 11.89 12.54 1.84
CA ASP A 170 11.00 11.66 2.61
C ASP A 170 10.15 10.82 1.63
N PRO A 171 10.24 9.47 1.65
CA PRO A 171 9.50 8.62 0.72
C PRO A 171 8.02 8.39 1.10
N HIS A 172 7.59 8.73 2.32
CA HIS A 172 6.28 8.37 2.90
C HIS A 172 5.10 9.22 2.38
N VAL A 173 5.10 9.46 1.08
CA VAL A 173 4.16 10.35 0.37
C VAL A 173 2.70 9.97 0.63
N TRP A 174 2.40 8.66 0.73
CA TRP A 174 1.05 8.10 0.89
C TRP A 174 0.40 8.44 2.23
N LEU A 175 1.14 8.87 3.24
CA LEU A 175 0.59 9.20 4.56
C LEU A 175 -0.19 10.53 4.59
N SER A 176 -0.15 11.31 3.52
CA SER A 176 -1.13 12.38 3.27
C SER A 176 -2.27 11.84 2.38
N PRO A 177 -3.53 11.80 2.84
CA PRO A 177 -4.67 11.40 2.00
C PRO A 177 -4.79 12.21 0.71
N VAL A 178 -4.41 13.49 0.71
CA VAL A 178 -4.38 14.35 -0.48
C VAL A 178 -3.34 13.86 -1.48
N ASN A 179 -2.15 13.50 -1.02
CA ASN A 179 -1.10 12.93 -1.88
C ASN A 179 -1.49 11.53 -2.39
N ALA A 180 -2.11 10.71 -1.55
CA ALA A 180 -2.62 9.40 -1.94
C ALA A 180 -3.68 9.51 -3.06
N ILE A 181 -4.53 10.53 -3.05
CA ILE A 181 -5.44 10.84 -4.17
C ILE A 181 -4.64 11.14 -5.45
N ALA A 182 -3.58 11.93 -5.37
CA ALA A 182 -2.73 12.23 -6.52
C ALA A 182 -2.01 10.98 -7.04
N GLN A 183 -1.51 10.13 -6.15
CA GLN A 183 -0.91 8.82 -6.51
C GLN A 183 -1.92 7.92 -7.22
N MET A 184 -3.14 7.79 -6.70
CA MET A 184 -4.21 7.04 -7.38
C MET A 184 -4.58 7.64 -8.73
N LYS A 185 -4.48 8.98 -8.90
CA LYS A 185 -4.70 9.62 -10.19
C LYS A 185 -3.66 9.20 -11.23
N ASN A 186 -2.38 9.19 -10.86
CA ASN A 186 -1.30 8.75 -11.73
C ASN A 186 -1.50 7.28 -12.16
N ILE A 187 -1.88 6.42 -11.22
CA ILE A 187 -2.24 5.02 -11.52
C ILE A 187 -3.44 4.96 -12.47
N CYS A 188 -4.51 5.71 -12.22
CA CYS A 188 -5.71 5.74 -13.07
C CYS A 188 -5.40 6.15 -14.52
N ASP A 189 -4.55 7.16 -14.69
CA ASP A 189 -4.14 7.64 -16.01
C ASP A 189 -3.34 6.58 -16.76
N ALA A 190 -2.44 5.88 -16.07
CA ALA A 190 -1.65 4.81 -16.66
C ALA A 190 -2.53 3.62 -17.09
N LEU A 191 -3.45 3.17 -16.21
CA LEU A 191 -4.38 2.09 -16.52
C LEU A 191 -5.30 2.47 -17.71
N SER A 192 -5.84 3.68 -17.69
CA SER A 192 -6.71 4.19 -18.77
C SER A 192 -6.01 4.26 -20.13
N LYS A 193 -4.70 4.50 -20.12
CA LYS A 193 -3.86 4.51 -21.33
C LYS A 193 -3.52 3.10 -21.81
N ALA A 194 -3.23 2.18 -20.88
CA ALA A 194 -2.87 0.80 -21.21
C ALA A 194 -4.08 -0.02 -21.67
N ASP A 195 -5.25 0.23 -21.07
CA ASP A 195 -6.50 -0.46 -21.36
C ASP A 195 -7.65 0.54 -21.59
N ALA A 196 -7.66 1.13 -22.77
CA ALA A 196 -8.65 2.12 -23.16
C ALA A 196 -10.10 1.57 -23.20
N ALA A 197 -10.28 0.25 -23.25
CA ALA A 197 -11.60 -0.38 -23.25
C ALA A 197 -12.29 -0.26 -21.89
N HIS A 198 -11.54 -0.22 -20.81
CA HIS A 198 -12.06 -0.11 -19.43
C HIS A 198 -11.78 1.27 -18.79
N LYS A 199 -11.34 2.25 -19.57
CA LYS A 199 -11.02 3.61 -19.09
C LYS A 199 -12.11 4.21 -18.20
N ASP A 200 -13.38 4.19 -18.65
CA ASP A 200 -14.49 4.78 -17.90
C ASP A 200 -14.66 4.10 -16.53
N VAL A 201 -14.39 2.79 -16.44
CA VAL A 201 -14.47 2.05 -15.17
C VAL A 201 -13.36 2.48 -14.22
N TYR A 202 -12.12 2.64 -14.72
CA TYR A 202 -11.00 3.12 -13.92
C TYR A 202 -11.24 4.53 -13.40
N GLU A 203 -11.73 5.44 -14.25
CA GLU A 203 -12.08 6.81 -13.85
C GLU A 203 -13.20 6.85 -12.83
N ASP A 204 -14.24 6.01 -12.96
CA ASP A 204 -15.33 5.95 -12.00
C ASP A 204 -14.90 5.35 -10.65
N ASN A 205 -14.04 4.34 -10.68
CA ASN A 205 -13.46 3.76 -9.47
C ASN A 205 -12.54 4.77 -8.76
N TYR A 206 -11.68 5.45 -9.51
CA TYR A 206 -10.84 6.54 -8.98
C TYR A 206 -11.70 7.60 -8.28
N LYS A 207 -12.77 8.12 -8.91
CA LYS A 207 -13.66 9.12 -8.31
C LYS A 207 -14.29 8.63 -7.00
N LYS A 208 -14.67 7.36 -6.92
CA LYS A 208 -15.20 6.76 -5.68
C LYS A 208 -14.13 6.70 -4.58
N ALA A 209 -12.93 6.26 -4.93
CA ALA A 209 -11.80 6.22 -4.00
C ALA A 209 -11.46 7.65 -3.54
N GLN A 210 -11.33 8.60 -4.45
CA GLN A 210 -11.09 10.02 -4.15
C GLN A 210 -12.10 10.55 -3.11
N ALA A 211 -13.40 10.34 -3.30
CA ALA A 211 -14.41 10.82 -2.37
C ALA A 211 -14.26 10.22 -0.95
N ASN A 212 -13.82 8.97 -0.84
CA ASN A 212 -13.54 8.34 0.46
C ASN A 212 -12.32 8.97 1.14
N PHE A 213 -11.26 9.25 0.37
CA PHE A 213 -10.03 9.85 0.88
C PHE A 213 -10.23 11.33 1.23
N GLU A 214 -11.03 12.09 0.46
CA GLU A 214 -11.45 13.45 0.81
C GLU A 214 -12.26 13.47 2.11
N THR A 215 -13.11 12.47 2.34
CA THR A 215 -13.85 12.31 3.60
C THR A 215 -12.91 12.04 4.76
N LEU A 216 -11.92 11.16 4.57
CA LEU A 216 -10.90 10.85 5.55
C LEU A 216 -10.08 12.10 5.92
N ASP A 217 -9.60 12.84 4.91
CA ASP A 217 -8.86 14.09 5.09
C ASP A 217 -9.68 15.11 5.91
N GLY A 218 -10.97 15.28 5.56
CA GLY A 218 -11.88 16.16 6.31
C GLY A 218 -12.07 15.73 7.77
N GLU A 219 -12.12 14.43 8.08
CA GLU A 219 -12.21 13.94 9.46
C GLU A 219 -10.89 14.17 10.24
N TYR A 220 -9.72 14.05 9.60
CA TYR A 220 -8.43 14.40 10.19
C TYR A 220 -8.40 15.88 10.58
N HIS A 221 -8.68 16.79 9.67
CA HIS A 221 -8.77 18.23 9.97
C HIS A 221 -9.75 18.54 11.10
N LYS A 222 -10.96 18.00 11.01
CA LYS A 222 -12.01 18.24 12.01
C LYS A 222 -11.61 17.83 13.43
N GLN A 223 -10.85 16.74 13.58
CA GLN A 223 -10.50 16.20 14.88
C GLN A 223 -9.14 16.67 15.38
N LEU A 224 -8.18 16.89 14.49
CA LEU A 224 -6.84 17.32 14.89
C LEU A 224 -6.66 18.84 14.98
N ASP A 225 -7.28 19.64 14.09
CA ASP A 225 -7.08 21.09 14.07
C ASP A 225 -7.39 21.77 15.43
N PRO A 226 -8.46 21.37 16.16
CA PRO A 226 -8.79 21.97 17.45
C PRO A 226 -7.81 21.64 18.58
N LEU A 227 -6.96 20.60 18.43
CA LEU A 227 -6.07 20.16 19.48
C LEU A 227 -4.92 21.15 19.66
N SER A 228 -4.61 21.48 20.91
CA SER A 228 -3.51 22.38 21.27
C SER A 228 -2.16 21.68 21.32
N ASN A 229 -2.13 20.40 21.70
CA ASN A 229 -0.93 19.58 21.63
C ASN A 229 -0.82 19.01 20.22
N LYS A 230 0.34 19.20 19.59
CA LYS A 230 0.60 18.81 18.21
C LYS A 230 1.84 17.94 18.05
N THR A 231 2.49 17.58 19.16
CA THR A 231 3.74 16.82 19.15
C THR A 231 3.47 15.34 19.33
N ILE A 232 3.98 14.53 18.42
CA ILE A 232 3.99 13.07 18.46
C ILE A 232 5.43 12.56 18.56
N VAL A 233 5.66 11.49 19.30
CA VAL A 233 6.91 10.74 19.33
C VAL A 233 6.65 9.42 18.64
N VAL A 234 7.40 9.10 17.60
CA VAL A 234 7.17 7.98 16.66
C VAL A 234 8.40 7.08 16.56
N SER A 235 8.23 5.83 16.16
CA SER A 235 9.35 4.88 16.03
C SER A 235 10.35 5.36 14.99
N HIS A 236 9.92 5.58 13.74
CA HIS A 236 10.79 6.14 12.71
C HIS A 236 10.18 7.38 12.05
N GLU A 237 10.94 8.08 11.21
CA GLU A 237 10.56 9.37 10.63
C GLU A 237 9.62 9.23 9.41
N ALA A 238 8.51 8.50 9.56
CA ALA A 238 7.57 8.25 8.48
C ALA A 238 6.51 9.35 8.29
N PHE A 239 6.12 10.04 9.36
CA PHE A 239 4.87 10.80 9.39
C PHE A 239 4.98 12.25 8.92
N GLY A 240 6.06 12.61 8.20
CA GLY A 240 6.34 13.96 7.74
C GLY A 240 5.20 14.59 6.95
N TYR A 241 4.71 13.92 5.91
CA TYR A 241 3.59 14.43 5.09
C TYR A 241 2.27 14.54 5.86
N MET A 242 2.00 13.62 6.79
CA MET A 242 0.84 13.72 7.69
C MET A 242 0.99 14.91 8.64
N CYS A 243 2.18 15.13 9.18
CA CYS A 243 2.46 16.26 10.06
C CYS A 243 2.26 17.59 9.34
N ASP A 244 2.77 17.73 8.13
CA ASP A 244 2.60 18.93 7.31
C ASP A 244 1.13 19.19 6.97
N ALA A 245 0.36 18.12 6.64
CA ALA A 245 -1.06 18.25 6.32
C ALA A 245 -1.91 18.72 7.50
N TYR A 246 -1.63 18.27 8.72
CA TYR A 246 -2.52 18.52 9.88
C TYR A 246 -1.88 19.36 10.99
N GLY A 247 -0.74 19.98 10.70
CA GLY A 247 -0.02 20.85 11.63
C GLY A 247 0.54 20.13 12.84
N LEU A 248 0.85 18.84 12.72
CA LEU A 248 1.54 18.06 13.73
C LEU A 248 3.05 18.28 13.64
N LYS A 249 3.77 17.81 14.66
CA LYS A 249 5.24 17.75 14.70
C LYS A 249 5.65 16.37 15.18
N GLN A 250 6.42 15.66 14.38
CA GLN A 250 7.01 14.40 14.81
C GLN A 250 8.37 14.63 15.47
N MET A 251 8.65 13.81 16.47
CA MET A 251 9.97 13.55 17.04
C MET A 251 10.22 12.06 16.82
N PRO A 252 11.04 11.68 15.85
CA PRO A 252 11.33 10.29 15.57
C PRO A 252 12.34 9.73 16.60
N ILE A 253 12.27 8.43 16.86
CA ILE A 253 13.23 7.68 17.67
C ILE A 253 14.37 7.21 16.76
N GLU A 254 14.02 6.78 15.55
CA GLU A 254 14.92 6.30 14.50
C GLU A 254 14.76 7.20 13.26
N GLY A 255 15.71 7.10 12.31
CA GLY A 255 15.68 7.89 11.07
C GLY A 255 14.50 7.54 10.17
N VAL A 256 14.64 7.87 8.88
CA VAL A 256 13.64 7.60 7.83
C VAL A 256 13.46 6.10 7.58
N GLU A 257 14.52 5.33 7.80
CA GLU A 257 14.52 3.88 7.77
C GLU A 257 14.54 3.35 9.20
N ALA A 258 13.70 2.37 9.48
CA ALA A 258 13.51 1.80 10.84
C ALA A 258 14.58 0.73 11.18
N ASP A 259 15.82 0.88 10.68
CA ASP A 259 16.88 -0.13 10.76
C ASP A 259 17.96 0.16 11.81
N ALA A 260 18.07 1.40 12.28
CA ALA A 260 19.11 1.85 13.18
C ALA A 260 18.60 2.05 14.61
N GLU A 261 18.90 1.11 15.53
CA GLU A 261 18.60 1.33 16.95
C GLU A 261 19.38 2.55 17.48
N PRO A 262 18.69 3.50 18.17
CA PRO A 262 19.33 4.68 18.72
C PRO A 262 20.38 4.32 19.78
N ASP A 263 21.47 5.08 19.84
CA ASP A 263 22.48 4.92 20.86
C ASP A 263 22.01 5.42 22.25
N ALA A 264 22.83 5.22 23.28
CA ALA A 264 22.46 5.58 24.65
C ALA A 264 22.32 7.11 24.85
N GLN A 265 23.00 7.93 24.04
CA GLN A 265 22.88 9.38 24.09
C GLN A 265 21.58 9.84 23.43
N GLN A 266 21.26 9.33 22.26
CA GLN A 266 20.00 9.58 21.56
C GLN A 266 18.80 9.13 22.40
N MET A 267 18.85 7.94 23.00
CA MET A 267 17.82 7.45 23.93
C MET A 267 17.58 8.43 25.10
N LYS A 268 18.65 9.01 25.64
CA LYS A 268 18.55 10.00 26.72
C LYS A 268 17.93 11.30 26.23
N GLU A 269 18.33 11.80 25.08
CA GLU A 269 17.79 13.03 24.47
C GLU A 269 16.31 12.90 24.19
N ILE A 270 15.87 11.78 23.64
CA ILE A 270 14.45 11.48 23.41
C ILE A 270 13.68 11.40 24.73
N ALA A 271 14.25 10.71 25.74
CA ALA A 271 13.60 10.62 27.04
C ALA A 271 13.49 11.99 27.76
N ASP A 272 14.48 12.85 27.61
CA ASP A 272 14.43 14.21 28.13
C ASP A 272 13.39 15.05 27.36
N PHE A 273 13.35 14.96 26.03
CA PHE A 273 12.32 15.60 25.20
C PHE A 273 10.89 15.19 25.61
N VAL A 274 10.65 13.90 25.80
CA VAL A 274 9.34 13.36 26.25
C VAL A 274 8.92 13.98 27.58
N LYS A 275 9.85 14.13 28.54
CA LYS A 275 9.57 14.74 29.86
C LYS A 275 9.33 16.24 29.75
N GLU A 276 10.20 16.96 29.03
CA GLU A 276 10.15 18.42 28.90
C GLU A 276 8.87 18.88 28.18
N ASN A 277 8.45 18.14 27.15
CA ASN A 277 7.25 18.42 26.37
C ASN A 277 5.99 17.75 26.95
N ASN A 278 6.09 17.05 28.10
CA ASN A 278 4.98 16.37 28.75
C ASN A 278 4.23 15.39 27.80
N VAL A 279 4.98 14.73 26.90
CA VAL A 279 4.44 13.74 25.96
C VAL A 279 3.92 12.55 26.76
N LYS A 280 2.69 12.13 26.48
CA LYS A 280 2.01 11.04 27.21
C LYS A 280 2.02 9.72 26.49
N THR A 281 2.27 9.76 25.18
CA THR A 281 2.21 8.60 24.30
C THR A 281 3.41 8.59 23.37
N ILE A 282 4.07 7.45 23.29
CA ILE A 282 5.10 7.12 22.30
C ILE A 282 4.46 6.12 21.34
N PHE A 283 4.57 6.37 20.06
CA PHE A 283 3.99 5.51 19.05
C PHE A 283 5.01 4.48 18.57
N SER A 284 4.64 3.21 18.63
CA SER A 284 5.32 2.11 17.97
C SER A 284 4.56 1.71 16.70
N GLU A 285 5.14 0.82 15.92
CA GLU A 285 4.60 0.33 14.66
C GLU A 285 4.37 -1.19 14.73
N GLU A 286 3.55 -1.71 13.83
CA GLU A 286 3.19 -3.14 13.85
C GLU A 286 4.25 -4.05 13.23
N LEU A 287 5.08 -3.54 12.29
CA LEU A 287 6.09 -4.34 11.59
C LEU A 287 7.46 -4.33 12.27
N VAL A 288 7.69 -3.42 13.21
CA VAL A 288 8.97 -3.28 13.93
C VAL A 288 8.84 -3.63 15.41
N SER A 289 9.98 -3.88 16.06
CA SER A 289 10.00 -4.26 17.49
C SER A 289 9.67 -3.05 18.39
N PRO A 290 8.67 -3.11 19.25
CA PRO A 290 8.34 -2.00 20.16
C PRO A 290 9.32 -1.82 21.34
N LYS A 291 10.45 -2.54 21.38
CA LYS A 291 11.35 -2.56 22.54
C LYS A 291 11.96 -1.20 22.86
N VAL A 292 12.37 -0.44 21.85
CA VAL A 292 12.98 0.88 22.02
C VAL A 292 11.93 1.86 22.55
N ALA A 293 10.77 1.93 21.90
CA ALA A 293 9.64 2.74 22.37
C ALA A 293 9.22 2.38 23.80
N GLN A 294 9.19 1.09 24.15
CA GLN A 294 8.88 0.64 25.50
C GLN A 294 9.94 1.06 26.52
N ALA A 295 11.23 0.99 26.17
CA ALA A 295 12.31 1.41 27.07
C ALA A 295 12.23 2.92 27.39
N ILE A 296 11.92 3.75 26.39
CA ILE A 296 11.71 5.19 26.58
C ILE A 296 10.45 5.44 27.42
N ALA A 297 9.37 4.72 27.15
CA ALA A 297 8.13 4.83 27.92
C ALA A 297 8.34 4.47 29.38
N ASP A 298 9.05 3.39 29.69
CA ASP A 298 9.39 2.97 31.06
C ASP A 298 10.23 4.03 31.79
N ALA A 299 11.16 4.71 31.10
CA ALA A 299 12.03 5.75 31.66
C ALA A 299 11.31 7.10 31.87
N THR A 300 10.17 7.32 31.20
CA THR A 300 9.48 8.62 31.19
C THR A 300 8.10 8.58 31.85
N GLY A 301 7.49 7.40 31.96
CA GLY A 301 6.12 7.21 32.41
C GLY A 301 5.08 7.43 31.30
N ALA A 302 5.50 7.58 30.05
CA ALA A 302 4.61 7.59 28.89
C ALA A 302 3.99 6.21 28.62
N LYS A 303 3.02 6.14 27.75
CA LYS A 303 2.41 4.87 27.27
C LYS A 303 2.86 4.58 25.86
N VAL A 304 3.01 3.32 25.51
CA VAL A 304 3.20 2.91 24.12
C VAL A 304 1.82 2.63 23.51
N ARG A 305 1.60 3.17 22.30
CA ARG A 305 0.43 2.91 21.45
C ARG A 305 0.92 2.66 20.02
N GLU A 306 0.08 2.13 19.18
CA GLU A 306 0.41 1.88 17.77
C GLU A 306 0.01 3.08 16.90
N LEU A 307 0.90 3.46 15.98
CA LEU A 307 0.60 4.36 14.85
C LEU A 307 1.21 3.72 13.61
N ASN A 308 0.34 3.29 12.69
CA ASN A 308 0.73 2.46 11.56
C ASN A 308 1.15 3.32 10.37
N PRO A 309 2.39 3.22 9.86
CA PRO A 309 2.86 3.99 8.69
C PRO A 309 2.31 3.43 7.37
N LEU A 310 1.50 2.36 7.40
CA LEU A 310 0.91 1.73 6.22
C LEU A 310 1.93 1.21 5.19
N GLU A 311 3.10 0.87 5.62
CA GLU A 311 4.13 0.26 4.76
C GLU A 311 3.80 -1.17 4.35
N GLY A 312 3.05 -1.85 5.19
CA GLY A 312 2.51 -3.17 4.96
C GLY A 312 1.30 -3.43 5.86
N LEU A 313 0.63 -4.55 5.64
CA LEU A 313 -0.35 -5.10 6.57
C LEU A 313 0.05 -6.52 6.93
N THR A 314 -0.28 -6.92 8.14
CA THR A 314 -0.14 -8.31 8.57
C THR A 314 -1.15 -9.20 7.87
N ASP A 315 -0.89 -10.50 7.84
CA ASP A 315 -1.83 -11.51 7.34
C ASP A 315 -3.18 -11.47 8.06
N GLU A 316 -3.20 -11.13 9.35
CA GLU A 316 -4.40 -10.98 10.17
C GLU A 316 -5.22 -9.79 9.74
N GLN A 317 -4.60 -8.63 9.51
CA GLN A 317 -5.25 -7.41 9.05
C GLN A 317 -5.84 -7.59 7.64
N LEU A 318 -5.09 -8.20 6.73
CA LEU A 318 -5.59 -8.53 5.39
C LEU A 318 -6.79 -9.49 5.43
N LYS A 319 -6.76 -10.51 6.29
CA LYS A 319 -7.89 -11.45 6.49
C LYS A 319 -9.10 -10.78 7.14
N ALA A 320 -8.87 -9.77 7.98
CA ALA A 320 -9.94 -8.95 8.58
C ALA A 320 -10.58 -8.01 7.56
N GLY A 321 -9.96 -7.82 6.38
CA GLY A 321 -10.42 -6.92 5.33
C GLY A 321 -10.04 -5.47 5.59
N GLU A 322 -8.97 -5.23 6.36
CA GLU A 322 -8.43 -3.89 6.53
C GLU A 322 -7.84 -3.36 5.23
N ASP A 323 -7.94 -2.06 5.05
CA ASP A 323 -7.43 -1.32 3.91
C ASP A 323 -6.84 0.03 4.36
N TYR A 324 -6.30 0.80 3.43
CA TYR A 324 -5.73 2.12 3.71
C TYR A 324 -6.68 2.99 4.56
N VAL A 325 -7.97 3.06 4.19
CA VAL A 325 -8.93 3.94 4.86
C VAL A 325 -9.22 3.46 6.28
N SER A 326 -9.36 2.16 6.51
CA SER A 326 -9.61 1.60 7.84
C SER A 326 -8.43 1.83 8.79
N VAL A 327 -7.20 1.61 8.31
CA VAL A 327 -5.99 1.82 9.10
C VAL A 327 -5.79 3.30 9.43
N MET A 328 -5.96 4.19 8.45
CA MET A 328 -5.87 5.64 8.69
C MET A 328 -6.94 6.14 9.67
N ASN A 329 -8.15 5.57 9.65
CA ASN A 329 -9.15 5.89 10.68
C ASN A 329 -8.72 5.42 12.08
N ASN A 330 -8.06 4.27 12.20
CA ASN A 330 -7.48 3.81 13.46
C ASN A 330 -6.36 4.76 13.92
N ASN A 331 -5.46 5.15 13.01
CA ASN A 331 -4.41 6.13 13.28
C ASN A 331 -5.00 7.46 13.80
N LEU A 332 -6.04 7.97 13.15
CA LEU A 332 -6.71 9.20 13.61
C LEU A 332 -7.21 9.08 15.05
N LYS A 333 -7.84 7.95 15.39
CA LYS A 333 -8.32 7.69 16.74
C LYS A 333 -7.16 7.67 17.75
N GLU A 334 -6.07 6.96 17.43
CA GLU A 334 -4.89 6.88 18.29
C GLU A 334 -4.25 8.27 18.50
N LEU A 335 -4.15 9.07 17.43
CA LEU A 335 -3.66 10.47 17.49
C LEU A 335 -4.54 11.35 18.37
N VAL A 336 -5.86 11.31 18.20
CA VAL A 336 -6.80 12.10 19.00
C VAL A 336 -6.71 11.71 20.47
N ASP A 337 -6.69 10.42 20.79
CA ASP A 337 -6.58 9.92 22.16
C ASP A 337 -5.25 10.30 22.83
N ALA A 338 -4.17 10.40 22.05
CA ALA A 338 -2.83 10.75 22.58
C ALA A 338 -2.64 12.25 22.78
N LEU A 339 -3.27 13.09 21.96
CA LEU A 339 -3.05 14.54 21.90
C LEU A 339 -4.12 15.34 22.67
N SER A 340 -5.19 14.68 23.17
CA SER A 340 -6.30 15.28 23.92
C SER A 340 -6.02 15.58 25.39
#